data_2b9050794a7bfecfa422d00018e70eb6
#
_entry.id   2b9050794a7bfecfa422d00018e70eb6
#
_cell.length_a   1.000
_cell.length_b   1.000
_cell.length_c   1.000
_cell.angle_alpha   90.00
_cell.angle_beta   90.00
_cell.angle_gamma   90.00
#
_symmetry.space_group_name_H-M   'P 1'
#
loop_
_entity.id
_entity.type
_entity.pdbx_description
1 polymer ?
#
loop_
_entity_poly.entity_id
_entity_poly.type
_entity_poly.pdbx_seq_one_letter_code
_entity_poly.pdbx_strand_id
1 'polypeptide(L)' 'MSEIKILDVVAVTEDVPEHGLRRGEVGTVVDRWKDGALEVEFSDDTGEAYAFATLRAEQLIPLYHRKREAA' A
#
# COMPACT_ATOMS: atom_id res chain seq x y z
N MET A 1 -9.16 5.92 14.36
CA MET A 1 -7.96 5.52 13.68
C MET A 1 -8.16 4.22 12.95
N SER A 2 -7.96 4.19 11.67
CA SER A 2 -8.26 2.97 10.94
C SER A 2 -7.03 2.11 10.80
N GLU A 3 -7.29 0.84 10.92
CA GLU A 3 -6.29 -0.18 10.76
C GLU A 3 -6.16 -0.53 9.29
N ILE A 4 -4.92 -0.72 8.84
CA ILE A 4 -4.71 -1.13 7.46
C ILE A 4 -5.05 -2.61 7.33
N LYS A 5 -5.84 -2.93 6.32
CA LYS A 5 -6.34 -4.29 6.12
C LYS A 5 -5.88 -4.84 4.79
N ILE A 6 -5.97 -6.15 4.67
CA ILE A 6 -5.70 -6.82 3.40
C ILE A 6 -6.66 -6.26 2.35
N LEU A 7 -6.13 -5.99 1.18
CA LEU A 7 -6.78 -5.38 0.02
C LEU A 7 -6.92 -3.88 0.11
N ASP A 8 -6.48 -3.26 1.20
CA ASP A 8 -6.45 -1.80 1.26
C ASP A 8 -5.44 -1.26 0.25
N VAL A 9 -5.78 -0.14 -0.34
CA VAL A 9 -4.86 0.62 -1.18
C VAL A 9 -4.09 1.56 -0.28
N VAL A 10 -2.78 1.59 -0.44
CA VAL A 10 -1.91 2.36 0.44
C VAL A 10 -0.86 3.09 -0.39
N ALA A 11 -0.26 4.11 0.20
CA ALA A 11 0.89 4.78 -0.40
C ALA A 11 2.03 4.77 0.61
N VAL A 12 3.27 4.66 0.11
CA VAL A 12 4.42 4.76 1.01
C VAL A 12 4.63 6.21 1.42
N THR A 13 4.92 6.40 2.69
CA THR A 13 5.07 7.73 3.26
C THR A 13 6.49 8.25 3.20
N GLU A 14 7.42 7.41 2.78
CA GLU A 14 8.83 7.76 2.71
C GLU A 14 9.48 6.93 1.61
N ASP A 15 10.66 7.36 1.18
CA ASP A 15 11.42 6.57 0.23
C ASP A 15 11.88 5.27 0.90
N VAL A 16 11.81 4.16 0.18
CA VAL A 16 12.29 2.87 0.65
C VAL A 16 13.26 2.34 -0.38
N PRO A 17 14.51 2.84 -0.36
CA PRO A 17 15.46 2.52 -1.43
C PRO A 17 15.78 1.04 -1.55
N GLU A 18 15.74 0.30 -0.47
CA GLU A 18 16.02 -1.13 -0.50
C GLU A 18 14.99 -1.90 -1.33
N HIS A 19 13.85 -1.30 -1.57
CA HIS A 19 12.81 -1.88 -2.44
C HIS A 19 12.63 -1.08 -3.72
N GLY A 20 13.44 -0.04 -3.92
CA GLY A 20 13.30 0.80 -5.09
C GLY A 20 12.05 1.65 -5.10
N LEU A 21 11.50 1.94 -3.93
CA LEU A 21 10.24 2.68 -3.84
C LEU A 21 10.48 4.11 -3.44
N ARG A 22 9.67 4.99 -3.99
CA ARG A 22 9.69 6.41 -3.64
C ARG A 22 8.45 6.78 -2.87
N ARG A 23 8.58 7.76 -2.01
CA ARG A 23 7.45 8.30 -1.28
C ARG A 23 6.31 8.61 -2.24
N GLY A 24 5.12 8.16 -1.90
CA GLY A 24 3.94 8.41 -2.70
C GLY A 24 3.57 7.28 -3.65
N GLU A 25 4.43 6.29 -3.85
CA GLU A 25 4.03 5.18 -4.70
C GLU A 25 2.92 4.39 -4.04
N VAL A 26 2.01 3.89 -4.88
CA VAL A 26 0.74 3.31 -4.44
C VAL A 26 0.76 1.82 -4.68
N GLY A 27 0.32 1.07 -3.69
CA GLY A 27 0.23 -0.37 -3.79
C GLY A 27 -1.01 -0.90 -3.09
N THR A 28 -1.14 -2.21 -3.09
CA THR A 28 -2.26 -2.89 -2.45
C THR A 28 -1.72 -3.88 -1.44
N VAL A 29 -2.31 -3.90 -0.26
CA VAL A 29 -1.92 -4.84 0.78
C VAL A 29 -2.46 -6.21 0.40
N VAL A 30 -1.56 -7.18 0.26
CA VAL A 30 -1.96 -8.53 -0.17
C VAL A 30 -1.81 -9.56 0.94
N ASP A 31 -1.09 -9.23 2.00
CA ASP A 31 -0.94 -10.17 3.11
C ASP A 31 -0.53 -9.42 4.35
N ARG A 32 -0.69 -10.06 5.48
CA ARG A 32 -0.29 -9.52 6.77
C ARG A 32 0.47 -10.58 7.53
N TRP A 33 1.63 -10.21 8.07
CA TRP A 33 2.45 -11.13 8.84
C TRP A 33 2.08 -11.06 10.32
N LYS A 34 2.48 -12.08 11.07
CA LYS A 34 2.14 -12.20 12.50
C LYS A 34 2.64 -11.02 13.31
N ASP A 35 3.77 -10.46 12.93
CA ASP A 35 4.37 -9.34 13.66
C ASP A 35 3.76 -8.00 13.27
N GLY A 36 2.75 -8.01 12.41
CA GLY A 36 2.07 -6.79 11.98
C GLY A 36 2.63 -6.18 10.71
N ALA A 37 3.69 -6.73 10.16
CA ALA A 37 4.21 -6.25 8.89
C ALA A 37 3.21 -6.58 7.79
N LEU A 38 3.24 -5.77 6.74
CA LEU A 38 2.28 -5.88 5.65
C LEU A 38 3.02 -6.15 4.34
N GLU A 39 2.52 -7.12 3.60
CA GLU A 39 3.04 -7.41 2.28
C GLU A 39 2.27 -6.57 1.28
N VAL A 40 2.97 -5.75 0.49
CA VAL A 40 2.33 -4.80 -0.41
C VAL A 40 2.81 -5.06 -1.82
N GLU A 41 1.86 -5.16 -2.73
CA GLU A 41 2.12 -5.33 -4.14
C GLU A 41 1.96 -3.99 -4.83
N PHE A 42 2.99 -3.58 -5.58
CA PHE A 42 2.97 -2.34 -6.33
C PHE A 42 2.83 -2.67 -7.80
N SER A 43 1.83 -2.07 -8.45
CA SER A 43 1.53 -2.33 -9.86
C SER A 43 1.59 -1.05 -10.66
N ASP A 44 1.95 -1.19 -11.93
CA ASP A 44 1.94 -0.05 -12.83
C ASP A 44 0.52 0.17 -13.36
N ASP A 45 0.37 1.13 -14.26
CA ASP A 45 -0.94 1.51 -14.77
C ASP A 45 -1.55 0.45 -15.69
N THR A 46 -0.78 -0.56 -16.09
CA THR A 46 -1.35 -1.69 -16.85
C THR A 46 -1.77 -2.83 -15.95
N GLY A 47 -1.57 -2.69 -14.63
CA GLY A 47 -1.92 -3.74 -13.68
C GLY A 47 -0.81 -4.75 -13.45
N GLU A 48 0.35 -4.53 -14.04
CA GLU A 48 1.47 -5.45 -13.88
C GLU A 48 2.27 -5.10 -12.64
N ALA A 49 2.51 -6.09 -11.78
CA ALA A 49 3.28 -5.86 -10.57
C ALA A 49 4.74 -5.63 -10.91
N TYR A 50 5.31 -4.58 -10.32
CA TYR A 50 6.73 -4.31 -10.51
C TYR A 50 7.52 -4.45 -9.22
N ALA A 51 6.85 -4.56 -8.09
CA ALA A 51 7.54 -4.72 -6.81
C ALA A 51 6.60 -5.33 -5.79
N PHE A 52 7.18 -6.12 -4.90
CA PHE A 52 6.52 -6.59 -3.68
C PHE A 52 7.42 -6.20 -2.54
N ALA A 53 6.85 -5.66 -1.47
CA ALA A 53 7.66 -5.22 -0.35
C ALA A 53 6.94 -5.53 0.95
N THR A 54 7.70 -5.99 1.94
CA THR A 54 7.20 -6.14 3.30
C THR A 54 7.49 -4.84 4.03
N LEU A 55 6.44 -4.15 4.44
CA LEU A 55 6.56 -2.82 5.01
C LEU A 55 5.83 -2.76 6.34
N ARG A 56 6.23 -1.79 7.15
CA ARG A 56 5.58 -1.57 8.43
C ARG A 56 4.42 -0.60 8.25
N ALA A 57 3.44 -0.70 9.13
CA ALA A 57 2.25 0.15 9.03
C ALA A 57 2.61 1.63 9.05
N GLU A 58 3.64 2.01 9.80
CA GLU A 58 4.02 3.42 9.89
C GLU A 58 4.68 3.94 8.62
N GLN A 59 5.03 3.05 7.69
CA GLN A 59 5.56 3.46 6.39
C GLN A 59 4.47 3.63 5.35
N LEU A 60 3.22 3.42 5.75
CA LEU A 60 2.10 3.40 4.81
C LEU A 60 1.00 4.31 5.28
N ILE A 61 0.31 4.90 4.31
CA ILE A 61 -0.90 5.65 4.59
C ILE A 61 -2.02 5.01 3.76
N PRO A 62 -3.14 4.67 4.40
CA PRO A 62 -4.25 4.10 3.65
C PRO A 62 -4.93 5.18 2.83
N LEU A 63 -5.34 4.81 1.63
CA LEU A 63 -6.01 5.72 0.73
C LEU A 63 -7.47 5.32 0.65
N TYR A 64 -8.34 6.30 0.80
CA TYR A 64 -9.77 6.04 0.79
C TYR A 64 -10.39 6.73 -0.39
N HIS A 65 -11.26 6.01 -1.07
CA HIS A 65 -11.99 6.56 -2.18
C HIS A 65 -13.41 6.86 -1.72
N ARG A 66 -13.76 8.14 -1.70
CA ARG A 66 -15.09 8.49 -1.28
C ARG A 66 -16.06 8.20 -2.42
N LYS A 67 -17.02 7.36 -2.12
CA LYS A 67 -18.03 7.06 -3.11
C LYS A 67 -19.00 8.22 -3.20
N ARG A 68 -19.19 8.73 -4.40
CA ARG A 68 -20.15 9.79 -4.62
C ARG A 68 -21.50 9.21 -4.89
N GLU A 69 -22.48 9.70 -4.20
CA GLU A 69 -23.83 9.26 -4.44
C GLU A 69 -24.39 10.00 -5.62
N ALA A 70 -25.09 9.29 -6.47
CA ALA A 70 -25.78 9.92 -7.59
C ALA A 70 -26.94 10.73 -7.04
N ALA A 71 -27.05 11.94 -7.52
CA ALA A 71 -28.14 12.81 -7.07
C ALA A 71 -29.47 12.36 -7.66
#